data_216d220b251649935000255f7dd8b8af
#
_entry.id   216d220b251649935000255f7dd8b8af
#
_cell.length_a   1.000
_cell.length_b   1.000
_cell.length_c   1.000
_cell.angle_alpha   90.00
_cell.angle_beta   90.00
_cell.angle_gamma   90.00
#
_symmetry.space_group_name_H-M   'P 1'
#
loop_
_entity.id
_entity.type
_entity.pdbx_description
1 polymer ?
#
loop_
_entity_poly.entity_id
_entity_poly.type
_entity_poly.pdbx_seq_one_letter_code
_entity_poly.pdbx_strand_id
1 'polypeptide(L)'
;RTLPAVVQRNRPHELRWPYGTLLALAAWRLLFFAPGEWQDDPGQTAEWNRGAYLVNGAGHCVACHGGRNALGATADPGFGGGLIPARNWYAPAFTRAGEASVADWPLDEIVALLRDGAAPRGRAIGPMAEVVQRSTQHLPPAELRAMAVYLKSLPVEPAEPARSADPPDPARLAAG
;
A
#
# COMPACT_ATOMS: atom_id res chain seq x y z
N ARG A 1 5.25 27.63 10.80
CA ARG A 1 4.26 27.12 11.77
C ARG A 1 5.00 26.79 13.05
N THR A 2 4.83 27.60 14.07
CA THR A 2 5.40 27.37 15.38
C THR A 2 4.34 26.77 16.29
N LEU A 3 4.37 25.44 16.42
CA LEU A 3 3.62 24.77 17.47
C LEU A 3 4.43 24.87 18.77
N PRO A 4 3.79 25.16 19.92
CA PRO A 4 4.49 25.15 21.19
C PRO A 4 5.03 23.73 21.48
N ALA A 5 6.24 23.66 21.99
CA ALA A 5 6.82 22.39 22.40
C ALA A 5 6.04 21.80 23.59
N VAL A 6 5.63 20.56 23.45
CA VAL A 6 4.93 19.82 24.53
C VAL A 6 5.88 18.77 25.08
N VAL A 7 6.15 18.83 26.36
CA VAL A 7 6.92 17.80 27.08
C VAL A 7 5.96 16.68 27.47
N GLN A 8 5.99 15.58 26.74
CA GLN A 8 5.17 14.41 27.03
C GLN A 8 6.06 13.16 27.18
N ARG A 9 5.82 12.39 28.20
CA ARG A 9 6.50 11.11 28.38
C ARG A 9 5.89 10.08 27.42
N ASN A 10 6.71 9.53 26.54
CA ASN A 10 6.25 8.47 25.63
C ASN A 10 5.94 7.19 26.41
N ARG A 11 4.96 6.43 25.94
CA ARG A 11 4.71 5.08 26.47
C ARG A 11 5.87 4.17 26.10
N PRO A 12 6.31 3.27 27.02
CA PRO A 12 7.30 2.24 26.68
C PRO A 12 6.71 1.29 25.64
N HIS A 13 7.58 0.69 24.84
CA HIS A 13 7.19 -0.32 23.88
C HIS A 13 6.80 -1.63 24.57
N GLU A 14 5.67 -2.23 24.21
CA GLU A 14 5.18 -3.51 24.72
C GLU A 14 5.56 -4.69 23.79
N LEU A 15 6.67 -4.56 23.06
CA LEU A 15 7.15 -5.61 22.16
C LEU A 15 7.75 -6.78 22.94
N ARG A 16 7.46 -7.99 22.48
CA ARG A 16 8.06 -9.21 23.06
C ARG A 16 9.58 -9.19 22.89
N TRP A 17 10.28 -9.65 23.91
CA TRP A 17 11.73 -9.86 23.80
C TRP A 17 12.05 -10.84 22.65
N PRO A 18 13.08 -10.61 21.79
CA PRO A 18 14.06 -9.52 21.82
C PRO A 18 13.67 -8.26 21.02
N TYR A 19 12.50 -8.24 20.39
CA TYR A 19 12.08 -7.22 19.39
C TYR A 19 11.99 -5.79 19.96
N GLY A 20 11.84 -5.64 21.26
CA GLY A 20 11.86 -4.33 21.93
C GLY A 20 13.26 -3.76 22.20
N THR A 21 14.32 -4.46 21.80
CA THR A 21 15.70 -4.02 22.07
C THR A 21 16.29 -3.21 20.92
N LEU A 22 17.14 -2.25 21.23
CA LEU A 22 17.86 -1.46 20.21
C LEU A 22 18.76 -2.34 19.34
N LEU A 23 19.31 -3.44 19.89
CA LEU A 23 20.15 -4.38 19.14
C LEU A 23 19.33 -5.11 18.08
N ALA A 24 18.13 -5.60 18.41
CA ALA A 24 17.24 -6.24 17.45
C ALA A 24 16.82 -5.27 16.35
N LEU A 25 16.50 -4.01 16.71
CA LEU A 25 16.17 -2.95 15.73
C LEU A 25 17.37 -2.64 14.82
N ALA A 26 18.59 -2.55 15.38
CA ALA A 26 19.80 -2.30 14.60
C ALA A 26 20.07 -3.43 13.60
N ALA A 27 19.94 -4.69 14.02
CA ALA A 27 20.07 -5.85 13.15
C ALA A 27 19.00 -5.87 12.05
N TRP A 28 17.75 -5.60 12.40
CA TRP A 28 16.65 -5.51 11.43
C TRP A 28 16.89 -4.38 10.39
N ARG A 29 17.33 -3.22 10.84
CA ARG A 29 17.67 -2.11 9.94
C ARG A 29 18.84 -2.44 9.01
N LEU A 30 19.85 -3.13 9.52
CA LEU A 30 21.01 -3.57 8.70
C LEU A 30 20.56 -4.51 7.57
N LEU A 31 19.58 -5.35 7.83
CA LEU A 31 19.08 -6.34 6.85
C LEU A 31 18.09 -5.74 5.84
N PHE A 32 17.26 -4.78 6.25
CA PHE A 32 16.07 -4.38 5.47
C PHE A 32 15.97 -2.89 5.17
N PHE A 33 16.86 -2.06 5.69
CA PHE A 33 16.82 -0.62 5.47
C PHE A 33 18.03 -0.16 4.67
N ALA A 34 17.79 0.26 3.44
CA ALA A 34 18.78 0.94 2.61
C ALA A 34 18.56 2.46 2.73
N PRO A 35 19.48 3.20 3.35
CA PRO A 35 19.38 4.66 3.40
C PRO A 35 19.63 5.24 2.00
N GLY A 36 18.90 6.28 1.64
CA GLY A 36 19.09 6.96 0.35
C GLY A 36 18.08 8.08 0.17
N GLU A 37 18.40 9.00 -0.72
CA GLU A 37 17.47 10.00 -1.22
C GLU A 37 16.72 9.43 -2.43
N TRP A 38 15.50 9.91 -2.66
CA TRP A 38 14.74 9.57 -3.85
C TRP A 38 15.52 10.00 -5.09
N GLN A 39 15.60 9.12 -6.07
CA GLN A 39 16.20 9.41 -7.37
C GLN A 39 15.14 9.26 -8.45
N ASP A 40 15.00 10.30 -9.27
CA ASP A 40 14.13 10.24 -10.43
C ASP A 40 14.71 9.31 -11.50
N ASP A 41 13.85 8.56 -12.16
CA ASP A 41 14.22 7.75 -13.32
C ASP A 41 14.36 8.67 -14.56
N PRO A 42 15.57 8.83 -15.12
CA PRO A 42 15.78 9.69 -16.28
C PRO A 42 15.10 9.18 -17.56
N GLY A 43 14.69 7.91 -17.58
CA GLY A 43 13.94 7.31 -18.69
C GLY A 43 12.45 7.60 -18.65
N GLN A 44 11.96 8.26 -17.58
CA GLN A 44 10.55 8.53 -17.38
C GLN A 44 10.22 10.03 -17.40
N THR A 45 8.94 10.36 -17.56
CA THR A 45 8.50 11.76 -17.53
C THR A 45 8.56 12.34 -16.11
N ALA A 46 8.63 13.66 -15.98
CA ALA A 46 8.55 14.34 -14.69
C ALA A 46 7.24 14.04 -13.95
N GLU A 47 6.13 13.90 -14.67
CA GLU A 47 4.82 13.53 -14.11
C GLU A 47 4.86 12.10 -13.53
N TRP A 48 5.45 11.15 -14.26
CA TRP A 48 5.60 9.77 -13.78
C TRP A 48 6.49 9.72 -12.53
N ASN A 49 7.66 10.39 -12.57
CA ASN A 49 8.58 10.45 -11.43
C ASN A 49 7.93 11.07 -10.19
N ARG A 50 7.13 12.12 -10.38
CA ARG A 50 6.36 12.72 -9.30
C ARG A 50 5.35 11.72 -8.71
N GLY A 51 4.65 10.98 -9.55
CA GLY A 51 3.72 9.93 -9.15
C GLY A 51 4.42 8.81 -8.41
N ALA A 52 5.56 8.33 -8.93
CA ALA A 52 6.38 7.32 -8.29
C ALA A 52 6.85 7.75 -6.89
N TYR A 53 7.35 8.98 -6.75
CA TYR A 53 7.72 9.56 -5.46
C TYR A 53 6.55 9.59 -4.48
N LEU A 54 5.37 10.02 -4.92
CA LEU A 54 4.20 10.11 -4.06
C LEU A 54 3.72 8.73 -3.61
N VAL A 55 3.66 7.77 -4.52
CA VAL A 55 3.14 6.42 -4.21
C VAL A 55 4.11 5.61 -3.35
N ASN A 56 5.42 5.64 -3.66
CA ASN A 56 6.42 4.85 -2.94
C ASN A 56 6.97 5.56 -1.70
N GLY A 57 7.02 6.90 -1.72
CA GLY A 57 7.54 7.73 -0.63
C GLY A 57 6.44 8.25 0.28
N ALA A 58 5.92 9.45 0.00
CA ALA A 58 5.01 10.16 0.90
C ALA A 58 3.70 9.41 1.18
N GLY A 59 3.14 8.72 0.18
CA GLY A 59 1.92 7.91 0.31
C GLY A 59 2.15 6.53 0.88
N HIS A 60 3.40 6.02 0.83
CA HIS A 60 3.84 4.69 1.29
C HIS A 60 2.81 3.57 1.06
N CYS A 61 2.23 3.54 -0.14
CA CYS A 61 1.13 2.63 -0.50
C CYS A 61 1.53 1.15 -0.34
N VAL A 62 2.82 0.84 -0.54
CA VAL A 62 3.41 -0.50 -0.32
C VAL A 62 3.26 -0.98 1.13
N ALA A 63 3.05 -0.08 2.10
CA ALA A 63 2.86 -0.46 3.49
C ALA A 63 1.63 -1.35 3.71
N CYS A 64 0.60 -1.16 2.88
CA CYS A 64 -0.61 -1.98 2.87
C CYS A 64 -0.65 -2.92 1.66
N HIS A 65 -0.34 -2.39 0.46
CA HIS A 65 -0.45 -3.11 -0.81
C HIS A 65 0.79 -3.94 -1.17
N GLY A 66 1.79 -4.03 -0.30
CA GLY A 66 2.96 -4.90 -0.44
C GLY A 66 2.95 -6.07 0.55
N GLY A 67 3.49 -7.22 0.13
CA GLY A 67 3.67 -8.37 1.00
C GLY A 67 4.66 -8.11 2.14
N ARG A 68 4.59 -8.91 3.20
CA ARG A 68 5.50 -8.87 4.33
C ARG A 68 6.19 -10.22 4.50
N ASN A 69 7.48 -10.20 4.79
CA ASN A 69 8.20 -11.41 5.19
C ASN A 69 7.94 -11.74 6.68
N ALA A 70 8.46 -12.88 7.11
CA ALA A 70 8.32 -13.35 8.50
C ALA A 70 8.88 -12.39 9.57
N LEU A 71 9.79 -11.49 9.19
CA LEU A 71 10.37 -10.46 10.06
C LEU A 71 9.66 -9.10 9.93
N GLY A 72 8.53 -9.05 9.24
CA GLY A 72 7.71 -7.85 9.08
C GLY A 72 8.23 -6.81 8.08
N ALA A 73 9.36 -7.09 7.41
CA ALA A 73 9.83 -6.24 6.33
C ALA A 73 9.02 -6.43 5.05
N THR A 74 8.98 -5.44 4.19
CA THR A 74 8.37 -5.56 2.86
C THR A 74 9.10 -6.66 2.08
N ALA A 75 8.39 -7.72 1.73
CA ALA A 75 8.95 -8.87 1.03
C ALA A 75 9.05 -8.62 -0.47
N ASP A 76 8.11 -7.85 -0.99
CA ASP A 76 8.02 -7.51 -2.40
C ASP A 76 7.69 -6.01 -2.51
N PRO A 77 8.57 -5.19 -3.08
CA PRO A 77 8.28 -3.78 -3.35
C PRO A 77 7.28 -3.60 -4.51
N GLY A 78 6.85 -4.70 -5.17
CA GLY A 78 6.09 -4.68 -6.40
C GLY A 78 4.58 -4.52 -6.24
N PHE A 79 4.03 -4.18 -5.09
CA PHE A 79 2.58 -4.02 -4.87
C PHE A 79 1.75 -5.31 -5.09
N GLY A 80 2.31 -6.46 -4.73
CA GLY A 80 1.69 -7.78 -4.88
C GLY A 80 0.53 -8.09 -3.92
N GLY A 81 0.03 -7.08 -3.20
CA GLY A 81 -1.02 -7.23 -2.18
C GLY A 81 -0.50 -7.69 -0.83
N GLY A 82 -1.28 -7.52 0.21
CA GLY A 82 -0.85 -7.91 1.54
C GLY A 82 -1.95 -7.88 2.60
N LEU A 83 -1.76 -8.71 3.63
CA LEU A 83 -2.58 -8.66 4.82
C LEU A 83 -2.12 -7.49 5.71
N ILE A 84 -3.07 -6.69 6.18
CA ILE A 84 -2.85 -5.65 7.19
C ILE A 84 -3.19 -6.29 8.56
N PRO A 85 -2.19 -6.83 9.30
CA PRO A 85 -2.45 -7.68 10.47
C PRO A 85 -3.24 -6.96 11.56
N ALA A 86 -2.94 -5.68 11.80
CA ALA A 86 -3.59 -4.87 12.84
C ALA A 86 -5.08 -4.60 12.56
N ARG A 87 -5.53 -4.77 11.33
CA ARG A 87 -6.92 -4.53 10.90
C ARG A 87 -7.63 -5.81 10.45
N ASN A 88 -6.92 -6.92 10.36
CA ASN A 88 -7.40 -8.17 9.74
C ASN A 88 -8.07 -7.91 8.38
N TRP A 89 -7.41 -7.12 7.54
CA TRP A 89 -7.90 -6.68 6.25
C TRP A 89 -6.87 -6.99 5.17
N TYR A 90 -7.32 -7.48 4.02
CA TYR A 90 -6.45 -7.70 2.87
C TYR A 90 -6.47 -6.48 1.95
N ALA A 91 -5.28 -5.93 1.67
CA ALA A 91 -5.10 -4.89 0.67
C ALA A 91 -4.75 -5.56 -0.67
N PRO A 92 -5.57 -5.39 -1.72
CA PRO A 92 -5.40 -6.12 -2.97
C PRO A 92 -4.15 -5.66 -3.74
N ALA A 93 -3.63 -6.55 -4.58
CA ALA A 93 -2.47 -6.26 -5.43
C ALA A 93 -2.81 -5.23 -6.52
N PHE A 94 -1.88 -4.32 -6.78
CA PHE A 94 -1.95 -3.44 -7.96
C PHE A 94 -1.40 -4.12 -9.21
N THR A 95 -0.58 -5.15 -9.05
CA THR A 95 0.12 -5.87 -10.11
C THR A 95 -0.58 -7.15 -10.55
N ARG A 96 -1.78 -7.44 -10.06
CA ARG A 96 -2.56 -8.61 -10.47
C ARG A 96 -3.85 -8.22 -11.17
N ALA A 97 -4.05 -8.79 -12.37
CA ALA A 97 -5.33 -8.70 -13.05
C ALA A 97 -6.43 -9.33 -12.18
N GLY A 98 -7.58 -8.65 -12.07
CA GLY A 98 -8.71 -9.13 -11.26
C GLY A 98 -8.68 -8.73 -9.78
N GLU A 99 -7.59 -8.10 -9.29
CA GLU A 99 -7.55 -7.46 -7.98
C GLU A 99 -7.72 -5.94 -8.11
N ALA A 100 -6.72 -5.13 -7.72
CA ALA A 100 -6.79 -3.67 -7.77
C ALA A 100 -5.89 -3.06 -8.87
N SER A 101 -5.55 -3.83 -9.90
CA SER A 101 -4.84 -3.27 -11.05
C SER A 101 -5.71 -2.24 -11.77
N VAL A 102 -5.11 -1.09 -12.06
CA VAL A 102 -5.75 0.02 -12.78
C VAL A 102 -5.12 0.25 -14.16
N ALA A 103 -4.33 -0.70 -14.65
CA ALA A 103 -3.57 -0.57 -15.89
C ALA A 103 -4.46 -0.33 -17.13
N ASP A 104 -5.66 -0.90 -17.15
CA ASP A 104 -6.66 -0.76 -18.22
C ASP A 104 -7.70 0.34 -17.95
N TRP A 105 -7.63 1.04 -16.81
CA TRP A 105 -8.60 2.07 -16.46
C TRP A 105 -8.32 3.38 -17.19
N PRO A 106 -9.34 4.16 -17.54
CA PRO A 106 -9.17 5.57 -17.89
C PRO A 106 -8.51 6.34 -16.75
N LEU A 107 -7.62 7.27 -17.09
CA LEU A 107 -6.83 8.00 -16.11
C LEU A 107 -7.69 8.83 -15.16
N ASP A 108 -8.76 9.43 -15.67
CA ASP A 108 -9.74 10.20 -14.91
C ASP A 108 -10.51 9.35 -13.89
N GLU A 109 -10.78 8.09 -14.19
CA GLU A 109 -11.39 7.16 -13.23
C GLU A 109 -10.44 6.81 -12.08
N ILE A 110 -9.13 6.65 -12.36
CA ILE A 110 -8.12 6.45 -11.31
C ILE A 110 -8.04 7.69 -10.42
N VAL A 111 -8.02 8.87 -11.02
CA VAL A 111 -8.03 10.15 -10.29
C VAL A 111 -9.29 10.27 -9.43
N ALA A 112 -10.47 9.92 -9.96
CA ALA A 112 -11.72 9.94 -9.21
C ALA A 112 -11.68 8.96 -8.03
N LEU A 113 -11.16 7.74 -8.22
CA LEU A 113 -10.99 6.77 -7.15
C LEU A 113 -10.10 7.30 -6.01
N LEU A 114 -8.98 7.94 -6.34
CA LEU A 114 -8.06 8.50 -5.35
C LEU A 114 -8.62 9.75 -4.66
N ARG A 115 -9.43 10.56 -5.36
CA ARG A 115 -10.02 11.80 -4.83
C ARG A 115 -11.30 11.56 -4.06
N ASP A 116 -12.22 10.79 -4.65
CA ASP A 116 -13.59 10.66 -4.15
C ASP A 116 -13.85 9.29 -3.50
N GLY A 117 -12.90 8.36 -3.61
CA GLY A 117 -13.07 6.98 -3.15
C GLY A 117 -14.01 6.15 -4.02
N ALA A 118 -14.45 6.68 -5.15
CA ALA A 118 -15.39 6.01 -6.04
C ALA A 118 -15.10 6.34 -7.50
N ALA A 119 -15.21 5.32 -8.34
CA ALA A 119 -15.14 5.42 -9.79
C ALA A 119 -16.13 4.40 -10.40
N PRO A 120 -16.46 4.49 -11.70
CA PRO A 120 -17.36 3.53 -12.34
C PRO A 120 -16.93 2.06 -12.17
N ARG A 121 -15.61 1.80 -12.15
CA ARG A 121 -15.03 0.46 -12.09
C ARG A 121 -14.70 -0.03 -10.68
N GLY A 122 -14.77 0.82 -9.64
CA GLY A 122 -14.42 0.39 -8.30
C GLY A 122 -14.66 1.42 -7.22
N ARG A 123 -14.54 0.96 -5.97
CA ARG A 123 -14.69 1.80 -4.78
C ARG A 123 -13.62 1.48 -3.75
N ALA A 124 -13.12 2.50 -3.09
CA ALA A 124 -12.31 2.36 -1.90
C ALA A 124 -13.21 2.00 -0.71
N ILE A 125 -12.91 0.89 -0.06
CA ILE A 125 -13.67 0.40 1.10
C ILE A 125 -12.73 0.13 2.27
N GLY A 126 -13.29 -0.02 3.47
CA GLY A 126 -12.52 -0.31 4.68
C GLY A 126 -11.40 0.68 4.93
N PRO A 127 -10.17 0.22 5.26
CA PRO A 127 -9.04 1.10 5.52
C PRO A 127 -8.68 2.04 4.36
N MET A 128 -8.91 1.63 3.10
CA MET A 128 -8.62 2.49 1.95
C MET A 128 -9.59 3.68 1.86
N ALA A 129 -10.84 3.54 2.27
CA ALA A 129 -11.78 4.65 2.35
C ALA A 129 -11.29 5.71 3.35
N GLU A 130 -10.70 5.29 4.47
CA GLU A 130 -10.08 6.19 5.45
C GLU A 130 -8.87 6.93 4.87
N VAL A 131 -8.04 6.25 4.05
CA VAL A 131 -6.90 6.88 3.35
C VAL A 131 -7.39 7.96 2.40
N VAL A 132 -8.44 7.70 1.62
CA VAL A 132 -9.04 8.72 0.74
C VAL A 132 -9.54 9.89 1.57
N GLN A 133 -10.36 9.62 2.58
CA GLN A 133 -11.00 10.67 3.40
C GLN A 133 -9.99 11.56 4.13
N ARG A 134 -8.87 11.00 4.61
CA ARG A 134 -7.91 11.73 5.44
C ARG A 134 -6.67 12.22 4.70
N SER A 135 -6.44 11.73 3.49
CA SER A 135 -5.20 12.01 2.76
C SER A 135 -5.45 12.38 1.30
N THR A 136 -5.74 11.42 0.44
CA THR A 136 -5.66 11.64 -1.01
C THR A 136 -6.67 12.65 -1.54
N GLN A 137 -7.86 12.76 -0.97
CA GLN A 137 -8.85 13.77 -1.37
C GLN A 137 -8.36 15.23 -1.23
N HIS A 138 -7.36 15.45 -0.38
CA HIS A 138 -6.81 16.79 -0.12
C HIS A 138 -5.61 17.13 -1.00
N LEU A 139 -5.18 16.21 -1.86
CA LEU A 139 -4.07 16.46 -2.80
C LEU A 139 -4.54 17.33 -3.98
N PRO A 140 -3.65 18.20 -4.49
CA PRO A 140 -3.93 18.94 -5.72
C PRO A 140 -4.22 18.00 -6.89
N PRO A 141 -5.07 18.39 -7.85
CA PRO A 141 -5.40 17.54 -9.00
C PRO A 141 -4.17 17.02 -9.78
N ALA A 142 -3.13 17.84 -9.89
CA ALA A 142 -1.89 17.47 -10.58
C ALA A 142 -1.17 16.30 -9.86
N GLU A 143 -1.18 16.28 -8.52
CA GLU A 143 -0.58 15.21 -7.73
C GLU A 143 -1.36 13.89 -7.86
N LEU A 144 -2.68 13.97 -7.82
CA LEU A 144 -3.55 12.80 -8.03
C LEU A 144 -3.36 12.23 -9.44
N ARG A 145 -3.23 13.10 -10.43
CA ARG A 145 -2.96 12.69 -11.80
C ARG A 145 -1.58 12.02 -11.93
N ALA A 146 -0.55 12.59 -11.34
CA ALA A 146 0.79 11.99 -11.31
C ALA A 146 0.77 10.59 -10.67
N MET A 147 0.11 10.44 -9.52
CA MET A 147 -0.09 9.13 -8.89
C MET A 147 -0.81 8.15 -9.82
N ALA A 148 -1.86 8.59 -10.49
CA ALA A 148 -2.62 7.78 -11.44
C ALA A 148 -1.77 7.33 -12.63
N VAL A 149 -0.91 8.22 -13.18
CA VAL A 149 0.03 7.90 -14.26
C VAL A 149 1.00 6.80 -13.83
N TYR A 150 1.57 6.93 -12.64
CA TYR A 150 2.47 5.92 -12.10
C TYR A 150 1.76 4.58 -11.84
N LEU A 151 0.63 4.58 -11.14
CA LEU A 151 -0.12 3.36 -10.83
C LEU A 151 -0.57 2.62 -12.10
N LYS A 152 -0.97 3.36 -13.14
CA LYS A 152 -1.35 2.79 -14.44
C LYS A 152 -0.17 2.14 -15.16
N SER A 153 1.05 2.55 -14.90
CA SER A 153 2.28 2.01 -15.53
C SER A 153 2.83 0.76 -14.84
N LEU A 154 2.27 0.35 -13.70
CA LEU A 154 2.74 -0.83 -13.01
C LEU A 154 2.54 -2.09 -13.86
N PRO A 155 3.52 -3.02 -13.85
CA PRO A 155 3.39 -4.28 -14.56
C PRO A 155 2.20 -5.08 -14.01
N VAL A 156 1.49 -5.77 -14.90
CA VAL A 156 0.34 -6.60 -14.50
C VAL A 156 0.64 -8.05 -14.80
N GLU A 157 0.67 -8.85 -13.77
CA GLU A 157 0.72 -10.30 -13.88
C GLU A 157 -0.65 -10.85 -14.31
N PRO A 158 -0.70 -11.85 -15.18
CA PRO A 158 -1.95 -12.52 -15.52
C PRO A 158 -2.67 -13.00 -14.26
N ALA A 159 -3.99 -12.95 -14.26
CA ALA A 159 -4.77 -13.56 -13.19
C ALA A 159 -4.42 -15.05 -13.10
N GLU A 160 -4.05 -15.52 -11.91
CA GLU A 160 -3.94 -16.95 -11.69
C GLU A 160 -5.31 -17.59 -12.02
N PRO A 161 -5.35 -18.73 -12.75
CA PRO A 161 -6.59 -19.44 -12.95
C PRO A 161 -7.21 -19.68 -11.57
N ALA A 162 -8.47 -19.28 -11.41
CA ALA A 162 -9.19 -19.47 -10.16
C ALA A 162 -8.99 -20.93 -9.74
N ARG A 163 -8.31 -21.16 -8.60
CA ARG A 163 -8.31 -22.49 -8.01
C ARG A 163 -9.78 -22.84 -7.85
N SER A 164 -10.20 -23.93 -8.49
CA SER A 164 -11.52 -24.47 -8.22
C SER A 164 -11.62 -24.60 -6.71
N ALA A 165 -12.47 -23.77 -6.09
CA ALA A 165 -12.75 -23.94 -4.69
C ALA A 165 -13.21 -25.39 -4.54
N ASP A 166 -12.46 -26.21 -3.79
CA ASP A 166 -12.98 -27.49 -3.38
C ASP A 166 -14.37 -27.25 -2.80
N PRO A 167 -15.37 -28.04 -3.18
CA PRO A 167 -16.72 -27.85 -2.65
C PRO A 167 -16.61 -27.78 -1.12
N PRO A 168 -17.30 -26.84 -0.49
CA PRO A 168 -17.19 -26.65 0.95
C PRO A 168 -17.49 -27.98 1.65
N ASP A 169 -16.61 -28.40 2.54
CA ASP A 169 -16.76 -29.62 3.32
C ASP A 169 -18.14 -29.62 4.01
N PRO A 170 -19.02 -30.58 3.70
CA PRO A 170 -20.36 -30.64 4.29
C PRO A 170 -20.32 -30.66 5.83
N ALA A 171 -19.26 -31.20 6.43
CA ALA A 171 -19.10 -31.23 7.87
C ALA A 171 -18.85 -29.84 8.46
N ARG A 172 -18.21 -28.93 7.72
CA ARG A 172 -18.01 -27.53 8.13
C ARG A 172 -19.29 -26.68 8.02
N LEU A 173 -20.15 -27.00 7.04
CA LEU A 173 -21.44 -26.32 6.86
C LEU A 173 -22.46 -26.74 7.94
N ALA A 174 -22.33 -27.95 8.49
CA ALA A 174 -23.24 -28.46 9.52
C ALA A 174 -22.88 -27.99 10.96
N ALA A 175 -21.73 -27.36 11.14
CA ALA A 175 -21.21 -26.91 12.44
C ALA A 175 -21.37 -25.40 12.71
N GLY A 176 -22.05 -24.64 11.80
CA GLY A 176 -22.29 -23.19 11.89
C GLY A 176 -23.70 -22.81 12.29
#